data_eacaf35daf57e9bcf774dfe9aa9eb3b6
#
_entry.id   eacaf35daf57e9bcf774dfe9aa9eb3b6
#
_cell.length_a   1.000
_cell.length_b   1.000
_cell.length_c   1.000
_cell.angle_alpha   90.00
_cell.angle_beta   90.00
_cell.angle_gamma   90.00
#
_symmetry.space_group_name_H-M   'P 1'
#
loop_
_entity.id
_entity.type
_entity.pdbx_description
1 polymer ?
#
loop_
_entity_poly.entity_id
_entity_poly.type
_entity_poly.pdbx_seq_one_letter_code
_entity_poly.pdbx_strand_id
1 'polypeptide(L)'
;WYPFFMSMFIFAGSMEFVTANLLLSAFSPIAAFFLALVVNARHLFYGLSMLDKYKNTGWKKFYLIFGMCDESFTVNCTVTPPDDVDRGWFMFFVNLLNQIYWVLAATAGALLGYVIHFDTTGIEFVMTALFVVMFLNQWEEAKDHRPALTGLICSAVCLLLFGNSKFIVPAMILIILCFTAEHKYSKRPEVAAK
;
A
#
# COMPACT_ATOMS: atom_id res chain seq x y z
N TRP A 1 9.15 18.33 15.48
CA TRP A 1 10.11 17.77 14.53
C TRP A 1 9.85 16.29 14.21
N TYR A 2 9.34 15.51 15.18
CA TYR A 2 9.08 14.07 14.96
C TYR A 2 8.17 13.78 13.75
N PRO A 3 6.99 14.39 13.58
CA PRO A 3 6.12 14.12 12.44
C PRO A 3 6.77 14.43 11.09
N PHE A 4 7.57 15.52 11.03
CA PHE A 4 8.31 15.87 9.82
C PHE A 4 9.32 14.78 9.42
N PHE A 5 10.17 14.32 10.35
CA PHE A 5 11.15 13.29 10.05
C PHE A 5 10.50 11.93 9.82
N MET A 6 9.45 11.59 10.55
CA MET A 6 8.71 10.34 10.35
C MET A 6 8.10 10.29 8.95
N SER A 7 7.37 11.32 8.54
CA SER A 7 6.76 11.39 7.21
C SER A 7 7.79 11.45 6.07
N MET A 8 8.96 12.04 6.31
CA MET A 8 10.02 12.10 5.32
C MET A 8 10.73 10.75 5.10
N PHE A 9 10.97 9.98 6.17
CA PHE A 9 11.79 8.76 6.11
C PHE A 9 10.98 7.47 6.14
N ILE A 10 9.84 7.43 6.84
CA ILE A 10 8.99 6.23 6.90
C ILE A 10 8.06 6.20 5.68
N PHE A 11 7.48 7.33 5.33
CA PHE A 11 6.59 7.53 4.18
C PHE A 11 5.52 6.43 4.03
N ALA A 12 4.92 6.04 5.15
CA ALA A 12 3.86 5.04 5.22
C ALA A 12 2.95 5.37 6.41
N GLY A 13 1.73 5.87 6.14
CA GLY A 13 0.82 6.40 7.15
C GLY A 13 0.51 5.41 8.27
N SER A 14 0.17 4.17 7.93
CA SER A 14 -0.06 3.11 8.93
C SER A 14 1.17 2.85 9.80
N MET A 15 2.37 2.91 9.22
CA MET A 15 3.61 2.71 9.98
C MET A 15 3.97 3.93 10.81
N GLU A 16 3.63 5.14 10.38
CA GLU A 16 3.82 6.36 11.18
C GLU A 16 2.98 6.32 12.47
N PHE A 17 1.71 5.90 12.39
CA PHE A 17 0.87 5.68 13.58
C PHE A 17 1.44 4.62 14.51
N VAL A 18 1.90 3.51 13.96
CA VAL A 18 2.55 2.45 14.74
C VAL A 18 3.82 2.96 15.41
N THR A 19 4.65 3.71 14.68
CA THR A 19 5.89 4.28 15.19
C THR A 19 5.62 5.29 16.31
N ALA A 20 4.60 6.14 16.17
CA ALA A 20 4.20 7.07 17.23
C ALA A 20 3.85 6.32 18.52
N ASN A 21 3.09 5.22 18.43
CA ASN A 21 2.77 4.40 19.60
C ASN A 21 4.00 3.68 20.17
N LEU A 22 4.91 3.20 19.31
CA LEU A 22 6.16 2.57 19.76
C LEU A 22 7.10 3.53 20.48
N LEU A 23 7.13 4.79 20.08
CA LEU A 23 7.91 5.84 20.77
C LEU A 23 7.38 6.16 22.18
N LEU A 24 6.10 5.91 22.43
CA LEU A 24 5.45 6.11 23.73
C LEU A 24 5.50 4.88 24.64
N SER A 25 5.94 3.74 24.12
CA SER A 25 6.00 2.46 24.83
C SER A 25 7.43 1.96 25.03
N ALA A 26 7.61 0.85 25.77
CA ALA A 26 8.90 0.17 25.87
C ALA A 26 9.34 -0.36 24.50
N PHE A 27 10.37 0.24 23.91
CA PHE A 27 10.82 -0.06 22.56
C PHE A 27 11.54 -1.41 22.47
N SER A 28 11.02 -2.32 21.66
CA SER A 28 11.65 -3.57 21.29
C SER A 28 11.96 -3.56 19.78
N PRO A 29 13.24 -3.50 19.36
CA PRO A 29 13.61 -3.45 17.93
C PRO A 29 13.12 -4.65 17.14
N ILE A 30 13.15 -5.84 17.74
CA ILE A 30 12.73 -7.10 17.10
C ILE A 30 11.22 -7.08 16.86
N ALA A 31 10.43 -6.71 17.87
CA ALA A 31 8.97 -6.59 17.73
C ALA A 31 8.60 -5.51 16.71
N ALA A 32 9.28 -4.36 16.72
CA ALA A 32 9.08 -3.29 15.76
C ALA A 32 9.39 -3.74 14.32
N PHE A 33 10.45 -4.52 14.11
CA PHE A 33 10.81 -5.07 12.80
C PHE A 33 9.70 -5.99 12.25
N PHE A 34 9.25 -6.97 13.04
CA PHE A 34 8.19 -7.86 12.59
C PHE A 34 6.87 -7.14 12.37
N LEU A 35 6.54 -6.17 13.23
CA LEU A 35 5.34 -5.36 13.07
C LEU A 35 5.40 -4.52 11.79
N ALA A 36 6.54 -3.88 11.52
CA ALA A 36 6.75 -3.14 10.28
C ALA A 36 6.62 -4.03 9.04
N LEU A 37 7.16 -5.26 9.09
CA LEU A 37 7.05 -6.22 8.00
C LEU A 37 5.59 -6.61 7.74
N VAL A 38 4.82 -6.88 8.79
CA VAL A 38 3.39 -7.25 8.67
C VAL A 38 2.57 -6.09 8.15
N VAL A 39 2.72 -4.90 8.71
CA VAL A 39 1.96 -3.70 8.32
C VAL A 39 2.25 -3.30 6.87
N ASN A 40 3.52 -3.40 6.45
CA ASN A 40 3.95 -3.03 5.10
C ASN A 40 3.98 -4.22 4.11
N ALA A 41 3.47 -5.40 4.48
CA ALA A 41 3.50 -6.58 3.63
C ALA A 41 2.84 -6.36 2.25
N ARG A 42 1.84 -5.49 2.17
CA ARG A 42 1.19 -5.08 0.90
C ARG A 42 2.16 -4.45 -0.11
N HIS A 43 3.19 -3.74 0.35
CA HIS A 43 4.19 -3.11 -0.54
C HIS A 43 5.02 -4.14 -1.32
N LEU A 44 5.11 -5.39 -0.84
CA LEU A 44 5.73 -6.48 -1.61
C LEU A 44 4.96 -6.77 -2.91
N PHE A 45 3.62 -6.71 -2.86
CA PHE A 45 2.78 -6.92 -4.04
C PHE A 45 2.83 -5.73 -4.99
N TYR A 46 2.85 -4.50 -4.46
CA TYR A 46 3.04 -3.31 -5.28
C TYR A 46 4.38 -3.38 -6.01
N GLY A 47 5.46 -3.73 -5.29
CA GLY A 47 6.78 -3.92 -5.86
C GLY A 47 6.80 -4.96 -6.98
N LEU A 48 6.16 -6.11 -6.76
CA LEU A 48 6.07 -7.17 -7.75
C LEU A 48 5.33 -6.70 -9.02
N SER A 49 4.21 -6.01 -8.86
CA SER A 49 3.41 -5.47 -9.97
C SER A 49 4.14 -4.37 -10.76
N MET A 50 5.03 -3.63 -10.10
CA MET A 50 5.76 -2.52 -10.72
C MET A 50 7.12 -2.91 -11.30
N LEU A 51 7.57 -4.17 -11.14
CA LEU A 51 8.88 -4.62 -11.60
C LEU A 51 9.14 -4.32 -13.08
N ASP A 52 8.17 -4.61 -13.94
CA ASP A 52 8.29 -4.38 -15.38
C ASP A 52 8.24 -2.89 -15.73
N LYS A 53 7.41 -2.13 -15.03
CA LYS A 53 7.26 -0.68 -15.26
C LYS A 53 8.49 0.12 -14.82
N TYR A 54 9.24 -0.36 -13.83
CA TYR A 54 10.47 0.26 -13.33
C TYR A 54 11.74 -0.18 -14.07
N LYS A 55 11.61 -1.07 -15.08
CA LYS A 55 12.72 -1.39 -15.97
C LYS A 55 13.11 -0.14 -16.75
N ASN A 56 14.43 0.02 -16.95
CA ASN A 56 15.03 1.11 -17.73
C ASN A 56 14.81 2.55 -17.18
N THR A 57 14.37 2.71 -15.93
CA THR A 57 14.25 4.04 -15.30
C THR A 57 15.57 4.57 -14.70
N GLY A 58 16.66 3.81 -14.84
CA GLY A 58 17.99 4.20 -14.36
C GLY A 58 18.03 4.39 -12.83
N TRP A 59 18.74 5.42 -12.36
CA TRP A 59 18.87 5.73 -10.94
C TRP A 59 17.53 6.11 -10.27
N LYS A 60 16.55 6.60 -11.02
CA LYS A 60 15.22 6.94 -10.55
C LYS A 60 14.53 5.74 -9.88
N LYS A 61 14.88 4.52 -10.28
CA LYS A 61 14.34 3.27 -9.72
C LYS A 61 14.47 3.19 -8.20
N PHE A 62 15.58 3.61 -7.63
CA PHE A 62 15.79 3.56 -6.18
C PHE A 62 14.79 4.45 -5.45
N TYR A 63 14.57 5.65 -5.97
CA TYR A 63 13.59 6.57 -5.41
C TYR A 63 12.15 6.09 -5.64
N LEU A 64 11.85 5.53 -6.81
CA LEU A 64 10.53 4.97 -7.13
C LEU A 64 10.16 3.80 -6.20
N ILE A 65 11.13 2.97 -5.81
CA ILE A 65 10.91 1.88 -4.85
C ILE A 65 10.67 2.45 -3.45
N PHE A 66 11.46 3.43 -3.02
CA PHE A 66 11.31 4.07 -1.71
C PHE A 66 9.99 4.82 -1.59
N GLY A 67 9.64 5.64 -2.59
CA GLY A 67 8.44 6.48 -2.61
C GLY A 67 7.16 5.75 -3.03
N MET A 68 7.15 4.42 -3.03
CA MET A 68 5.98 3.65 -3.41
C MET A 68 5.01 3.53 -2.25
N CYS A 69 3.88 4.19 -2.36
CA CYS A 69 2.74 4.11 -1.44
C CYS A 69 1.47 3.74 -2.22
N ASP A 70 0.34 3.63 -1.54
CA ASP A 70 -0.93 3.25 -2.16
C ASP A 70 -1.33 4.21 -3.29
N GLU A 71 -1.18 5.52 -3.07
CA GLU A 71 -1.55 6.57 -4.00
C GLU A 71 -0.62 6.59 -5.22
N SER A 72 0.70 6.58 -4.98
CA SER A 72 1.68 6.58 -6.06
C SER A 72 1.63 5.30 -6.89
N PHE A 73 1.36 4.15 -6.26
CA PHE A 73 1.13 2.88 -6.94
C PHE A 73 -0.09 2.98 -7.85
N THR A 74 -1.23 3.47 -7.34
CA THR A 74 -2.46 3.60 -8.10
C THR A 74 -2.26 4.46 -9.34
N VAL A 75 -1.70 5.67 -9.19
CA VAL A 75 -1.45 6.58 -10.32
C VAL A 75 -0.49 5.96 -11.33
N ASN A 76 0.65 5.41 -10.87
CA ASN A 76 1.66 4.83 -11.75
C ASN A 76 1.20 3.52 -12.44
N CYS A 77 0.20 2.84 -11.89
CA CYS A 77 -0.41 1.67 -12.51
C CYS A 77 -1.45 2.02 -13.56
N THR A 78 -2.31 3.00 -13.28
CA THR A 78 -3.49 3.30 -14.10
C THR A 78 -3.21 4.34 -15.17
N VAL A 79 -2.41 5.38 -14.84
CA VAL A 79 -2.16 6.48 -15.77
C VAL A 79 -1.03 6.13 -16.74
N THR A 80 -1.32 6.26 -18.02
CA THR A 80 -0.32 6.21 -19.09
C THR A 80 -0.02 7.63 -19.53
N PRO A 81 1.21 8.14 -19.34
CA PRO A 81 1.55 9.48 -19.79
C PRO A 81 1.50 9.57 -21.32
N PRO A 82 1.28 10.76 -21.89
CA PRO A 82 1.37 11.01 -23.33
C PRO A 82 2.75 10.60 -23.90
N ASP A 83 2.81 10.31 -25.19
CA ASP A 83 4.02 9.78 -25.85
C ASP A 83 5.22 10.75 -25.84
N ASP A 84 4.98 12.04 -25.67
CA ASP A 84 5.97 13.11 -25.55
C ASP A 84 6.58 13.22 -24.14
N VAL A 85 6.06 12.50 -23.16
CA VAL A 85 6.49 12.54 -21.76
C VAL A 85 7.28 11.28 -21.40
N ASP A 86 8.53 11.45 -20.93
CA ASP A 86 9.31 10.33 -20.41
C ASP A 86 8.63 9.70 -19.20
N ARG A 87 8.28 8.42 -19.33
CA ARG A 87 7.56 7.66 -18.30
C ARG A 87 8.30 7.58 -16.97
N GLY A 88 9.64 7.49 -17.01
CA GLY A 88 10.46 7.42 -15.81
C GLY A 88 10.44 8.73 -15.02
N TRP A 89 10.46 9.87 -15.71
CA TRP A 89 10.31 11.18 -15.08
C TRP A 89 8.89 11.43 -14.59
N PHE A 90 7.88 11.00 -15.36
CA PHE A 90 6.48 11.08 -14.91
C PHE A 90 6.29 10.38 -13.55
N MET A 91 6.68 9.11 -13.46
CA MET A 91 6.59 8.34 -12.21
C MET A 91 7.41 8.97 -11.08
N PHE A 92 8.60 9.50 -11.39
CA PHE A 92 9.45 10.17 -10.41
C PHE A 92 8.75 11.40 -9.81
N PHE A 93 8.16 12.26 -10.65
CA PHE A 93 7.46 13.44 -10.17
C PHE A 93 6.16 13.11 -9.44
N VAL A 94 5.43 12.08 -9.83
CA VAL A 94 4.27 11.58 -9.08
C VAL A 94 4.68 11.22 -7.66
N ASN A 95 5.73 10.42 -7.49
CA ASN A 95 6.20 10.04 -6.16
C ASN A 95 6.74 11.25 -5.38
N LEU A 96 7.50 12.13 -6.03
CA LEU A 96 8.08 13.32 -5.40
C LEU A 96 7.00 14.28 -4.88
N LEU A 97 6.03 14.62 -5.72
CA LEU A 97 4.94 15.50 -5.33
C LEU A 97 4.10 14.89 -4.21
N ASN A 98 3.81 13.59 -4.30
CA ASN A 98 3.09 12.88 -3.25
C ASN A 98 3.85 12.94 -1.91
N GLN A 99 5.16 12.71 -1.92
CA GLN A 99 6.00 12.82 -0.72
C GLN A 99 6.02 14.24 -0.16
N ILE A 100 6.16 15.25 -1.01
CA ILE A 100 6.13 16.65 -0.57
C ILE A 100 4.79 16.98 0.09
N TYR A 101 3.66 16.63 -0.55
CA TYR A 101 2.35 16.88 0.01
C TYR A 101 2.14 16.14 1.34
N TRP A 102 2.60 14.90 1.42
CA TRP A 102 2.54 14.10 2.63
C TRP A 102 3.30 14.75 3.78
N VAL A 103 4.58 15.10 3.57
CA VAL A 103 5.44 15.74 4.60
C VAL A 103 4.87 17.09 5.04
N LEU A 104 4.41 17.91 4.09
CA LEU A 104 3.80 19.21 4.41
C LEU A 104 2.51 19.03 5.21
N ALA A 105 1.62 18.12 4.80
CA ALA A 105 0.37 17.86 5.48
C ALA A 105 0.58 17.29 6.89
N ALA A 106 1.49 16.33 7.06
CA ALA A 106 1.81 15.75 8.36
C ALA A 106 2.41 16.78 9.31
N THR A 107 3.29 17.64 8.79
CA THR A 107 3.90 18.73 9.58
C THR A 107 2.87 19.79 9.95
N ALA A 108 2.05 20.22 8.99
CA ALA A 108 0.98 21.18 9.23
C ALA A 108 -0.06 20.65 10.21
N GLY A 109 -0.46 19.38 10.06
CA GLY A 109 -1.38 18.72 10.99
C GLY A 109 -0.84 18.66 12.43
N ALA A 110 0.46 18.35 12.58
CA ALA A 110 1.10 18.34 13.89
C ALA A 110 1.17 19.75 14.54
N LEU A 111 1.46 20.78 13.74
CA LEU A 111 1.46 22.17 14.21
C LEU A 111 0.05 22.62 14.61
N LEU A 112 -0.94 22.32 13.79
CA LEU A 112 -2.34 22.64 14.09
C LEU A 112 -2.84 21.91 15.34
N GLY A 113 -2.51 20.64 15.51
CA GLY A 113 -2.87 19.85 16.70
C GLY A 113 -2.20 20.34 17.97
N TYR A 114 -1.06 21.04 17.88
CA TYR A 114 -0.44 21.69 19.01
C TYR A 114 -1.18 22.97 19.43
N VAL A 115 -1.73 23.72 18.46
CA VAL A 115 -2.41 25.01 18.69
C VAL A 115 -3.90 24.81 19.00
N ILE A 116 -4.53 23.88 18.31
CA ILE A 116 -5.99 23.67 18.38
C ILE A 116 -6.24 22.29 19.00
N HIS A 117 -6.86 22.29 20.18
CA HIS A 117 -7.35 21.07 20.79
C HIS A 117 -8.77 20.78 20.27
N PHE A 118 -8.89 19.91 19.29
CA PHE A 118 -10.18 19.46 18.80
C PHE A 118 -10.35 17.95 19.03
N ASP A 119 -11.61 17.53 19.13
CA ASP A 119 -11.92 16.11 19.28
C ASP A 119 -11.58 15.38 17.98
N THR A 120 -10.66 14.44 18.08
CA THR A 120 -10.20 13.60 16.95
C THR A 120 -11.03 12.33 16.80
N THR A 121 -12.09 12.16 17.59
CA THR A 121 -12.97 11.00 17.52
C THR A 121 -13.53 10.83 16.10
N GLY A 122 -13.31 9.68 15.51
CA GLY A 122 -13.76 9.38 14.15
C GLY A 122 -12.80 9.75 13.03
N ILE A 123 -11.72 10.51 13.27
CA ILE A 123 -10.70 10.79 12.24
C ILE A 123 -10.04 9.49 11.77
N GLU A 124 -9.88 8.50 12.63
CA GLU A 124 -9.34 7.17 12.26
C GLU A 124 -10.18 6.47 11.17
N PHE A 125 -11.47 6.80 11.10
CA PHE A 125 -12.35 6.26 10.05
C PHE A 125 -11.99 6.75 8.64
N VAL A 126 -11.30 7.89 8.51
CA VAL A 126 -10.90 8.45 7.20
C VAL A 126 -10.03 7.46 6.43
N MET A 127 -9.11 6.76 7.10
CA MET A 127 -8.29 5.73 6.46
C MET A 127 -9.13 4.57 5.95
N THR A 128 -10.08 4.10 6.76
CA THR A 128 -11.00 3.04 6.35
C THR A 128 -11.85 3.48 5.15
N ALA A 129 -12.39 4.70 5.20
CA ALA A 129 -13.17 5.26 4.10
C ALA A 129 -12.35 5.37 2.80
N LEU A 130 -11.08 5.81 2.90
CA LEU A 130 -10.16 5.87 1.75
C LEU A 130 -9.98 4.49 1.09
N PHE A 131 -9.72 3.45 1.88
CA PHE A 131 -9.58 2.10 1.34
C PHE A 131 -10.87 1.57 0.72
N VAL A 132 -12.03 1.88 1.30
CA VAL A 132 -13.33 1.52 0.73
C VAL A 132 -13.54 2.21 -0.62
N VAL A 133 -13.24 3.51 -0.72
CA VAL A 133 -13.36 4.25 -1.98
C VAL A 133 -12.40 3.70 -3.04
N MET A 134 -11.14 3.43 -2.68
CA MET A 134 -10.19 2.81 -3.62
C MET A 134 -10.67 1.43 -4.10
N PHE A 135 -11.22 0.63 -3.22
CA PHE A 135 -11.80 -0.67 -3.58
C PHE A 135 -12.99 -0.50 -4.54
N LEU A 136 -13.89 0.43 -4.27
CA LEU A 136 -15.05 0.70 -5.13
C LEU A 136 -14.63 1.20 -6.52
N ASN A 137 -13.66 2.11 -6.60
CA ASN A 137 -13.14 2.58 -7.87
C ASN A 137 -12.51 1.44 -8.68
N GLN A 138 -11.71 0.58 -8.04
CA GLN A 138 -11.15 -0.59 -8.71
C GLN A 138 -12.22 -1.60 -9.12
N TRP A 139 -13.28 -1.73 -8.32
CA TRP A 139 -14.43 -2.58 -8.66
C TRP A 139 -15.16 -2.08 -9.91
N GLU A 140 -15.40 -0.78 -10.01
CA GLU A 140 -16.07 -0.18 -11.17
C GLU A 140 -15.23 -0.29 -12.46
N GLU A 141 -13.91 -0.13 -12.36
CA GLU A 141 -13.00 -0.21 -13.51
C GLU A 141 -12.74 -1.68 -13.96
N ALA A 142 -12.86 -2.64 -13.05
CA ALA A 142 -12.54 -4.03 -13.33
C ALA A 142 -13.62 -4.71 -14.18
N LYS A 143 -13.22 -5.33 -15.29
CA LYS A 143 -14.09 -6.21 -16.10
C LYS A 143 -14.34 -7.57 -15.45
N ASP A 144 -13.43 -8.03 -14.60
CA ASP A 144 -13.53 -9.30 -13.87
C ASP A 144 -13.43 -9.03 -12.36
N HIS A 145 -14.48 -9.37 -11.65
CA HIS A 145 -14.58 -9.17 -10.18
C HIS A 145 -14.13 -10.40 -9.38
N ARG A 146 -13.78 -11.50 -10.03
CA ARG A 146 -13.34 -12.74 -9.34
C ARG A 146 -12.16 -12.51 -8.42
N PRO A 147 -11.10 -11.78 -8.82
CA PRO A 147 -9.96 -11.52 -7.94
C PRO A 147 -10.36 -10.76 -6.67
N ALA A 148 -11.23 -9.77 -6.80
CA ALA A 148 -11.71 -8.99 -5.65
C ALA A 148 -12.54 -9.83 -4.69
N LEU A 149 -13.45 -10.67 -5.22
CA LEU A 149 -14.25 -11.60 -4.43
C LEU A 149 -13.39 -12.65 -3.73
N THR A 150 -12.42 -13.23 -4.44
CA THR A 150 -11.47 -14.19 -3.85
C THR A 150 -10.70 -13.56 -2.71
N GLY A 151 -10.18 -12.34 -2.89
CA GLY A 151 -9.49 -11.59 -1.85
C GLY A 151 -10.37 -11.33 -0.62
N LEU A 152 -11.62 -10.92 -0.83
CA LEU A 152 -12.56 -10.62 0.23
C LEU A 152 -12.95 -11.88 1.02
N ILE A 153 -13.24 -12.98 0.33
CA ILE A 153 -13.58 -14.27 0.96
C ILE A 153 -12.40 -14.82 1.75
N CYS A 154 -11.19 -14.84 1.17
CA CYS A 154 -9.98 -15.31 1.85
C CYS A 154 -9.70 -14.48 3.10
N SER A 155 -9.84 -13.16 3.01
CA SER A 155 -9.64 -12.26 4.15
C SER A 155 -10.67 -12.50 5.25
N ALA A 156 -11.95 -12.65 4.89
CA ALA A 156 -13.02 -12.93 5.86
C ALA A 156 -12.80 -14.27 6.56
N VAL A 157 -12.46 -15.33 5.83
CA VAL A 157 -12.17 -16.65 6.39
C VAL A 157 -10.98 -16.58 7.36
N CYS A 158 -9.88 -15.93 6.95
CA CYS A 158 -8.72 -15.79 7.82
C CYS A 158 -9.00 -14.92 9.05
N LEU A 159 -9.84 -13.90 8.93
CA LEU A 159 -10.27 -13.08 10.06
C LEU A 159 -11.04 -13.91 11.10
N LEU A 160 -11.94 -14.76 10.65
CA LEU A 160 -12.72 -15.65 11.53
C LEU A 160 -11.86 -16.73 12.21
N LEU A 161 -10.84 -17.24 11.51
CA LEU A 161 -9.98 -18.32 12.03
C LEU A 161 -8.85 -17.80 12.93
N PHE A 162 -8.23 -16.69 12.61
CA PHE A 162 -7.01 -16.18 13.29
C PHE A 162 -7.27 -14.94 14.14
N GLY A 163 -8.46 -14.34 14.06
CA GLY A 163 -8.82 -13.11 14.79
C GLY A 163 -8.11 -11.86 14.28
N ASN A 164 -8.50 -10.69 14.79
CA ASN A 164 -8.12 -9.37 14.27
C ASN A 164 -6.61 -9.11 14.21
N SER A 165 -5.84 -9.66 15.15
CA SER A 165 -4.40 -9.32 15.27
C SER A 165 -3.48 -10.12 14.35
N LYS A 166 -3.90 -11.28 13.85
CA LYS A 166 -2.99 -12.22 13.16
C LYS A 166 -3.48 -12.66 11.78
N PHE A 167 -4.64 -12.18 11.29
CA PHE A 167 -5.24 -12.67 10.04
C PHE A 167 -4.54 -12.18 8.78
N ILE A 168 -3.83 -11.05 8.80
CA ILE A 168 -3.28 -10.37 7.61
C ILE A 168 -2.31 -11.28 6.85
N VAL A 169 -1.32 -11.84 7.54
CA VAL A 169 -0.30 -12.70 6.89
C VAL A 169 -0.89 -13.99 6.34
N PRO A 170 -1.70 -14.76 7.10
CA PRO A 170 -2.40 -15.92 6.56
C PRO A 170 -3.31 -15.60 5.37
N ALA A 171 -4.04 -14.47 5.42
CA ALA A 171 -4.90 -14.05 4.33
C ALA A 171 -4.09 -13.78 3.05
N MET A 172 -2.96 -13.09 3.17
CA MET A 172 -2.08 -12.81 2.04
C MET A 172 -1.53 -14.10 1.41
N ILE A 173 -1.07 -15.05 2.23
CA ILE A 173 -0.58 -16.35 1.75
C ILE A 173 -1.71 -17.11 1.03
N LEU A 174 -2.89 -17.15 1.63
CA LEU A 174 -4.04 -17.84 1.04
C LEU A 174 -4.47 -17.22 -0.29
N ILE A 175 -4.49 -15.89 -0.40
CA ILE A 175 -4.79 -15.17 -1.64
C ILE A 175 -3.80 -15.53 -2.74
N ILE A 176 -2.48 -15.55 -2.44
CA ILE A 176 -1.45 -15.93 -3.41
C ILE A 176 -1.65 -17.37 -3.87
N LEU A 177 -1.91 -18.28 -2.95
CA LEU A 177 -2.14 -19.68 -3.28
C LEU A 177 -3.36 -19.85 -4.18
N CYS A 178 -4.47 -19.16 -3.88
CA CYS A 178 -5.67 -19.17 -4.70
C CYS A 178 -5.41 -18.67 -6.13
N PHE A 179 -4.73 -17.52 -6.27
CA PHE A 179 -4.41 -16.96 -7.60
C PHE A 179 -3.42 -17.83 -8.37
N THR A 180 -2.42 -18.38 -7.68
CA THR A 180 -1.45 -19.30 -8.32
C THR A 180 -2.14 -20.56 -8.81
N ALA A 181 -3.07 -21.11 -8.03
CA ALA A 181 -3.87 -22.28 -8.43
C ALA A 181 -4.77 -21.94 -9.61
N GLU A 182 -5.50 -20.83 -9.56
CA GLU A 182 -6.39 -20.37 -10.66
C GLU A 182 -5.61 -20.18 -11.95
N HIS A 183 -4.45 -19.53 -11.90
CA HIS A 183 -3.59 -19.33 -13.07
C HIS A 183 -3.08 -20.67 -13.66
N LYS A 184 -2.72 -21.62 -12.79
CA LYS A 184 -2.27 -22.96 -13.21
C LYS A 184 -3.40 -23.78 -13.86
N TYR A 185 -4.63 -23.65 -13.34
CA TYR A 185 -5.79 -24.33 -13.91
C TYR A 185 -6.26 -23.66 -15.20
N SER A 186 -6.21 -22.35 -15.32
CA SER A 186 -6.57 -21.61 -16.54
C SER A 186 -5.64 -21.90 -17.72
N LYS A 187 -4.36 -22.23 -17.49
CA LYS A 187 -3.39 -22.59 -18.55
C LYS A 187 -3.44 -24.06 -18.97
N ARG A 188 -4.19 -24.94 -18.30
CA ARG A 188 -4.28 -26.37 -18.64
C ARG A 188 -5.06 -26.73 -19.92
N PRO A 189 -6.05 -25.97 -20.42
CA PRO A 189 -6.76 -26.35 -21.63
C PRO A 189 -5.97 -26.25 -22.95
N GLU A 190 -4.90 -25.44 -23.01
CA GLU A 190 -4.16 -25.25 -24.27
C GLU A 190 -3.11 -26.33 -24.58
N VAL A 191 -2.69 -27.13 -23.60
CA VAL A 191 -1.65 -28.17 -23.78
C VAL A 191 -2.28 -29.55 -24.13
N ALA A 192 -3.58 -29.73 -23.88
CA ALA A 192 -4.27 -30.99 -24.18
C ALA A 192 -4.93 -31.04 -25.58
N ALA A 193 -4.78 -29.99 -26.40
CA ALA A 193 -5.35 -29.89 -27.75
C ALA A 193 -4.27 -29.76 -28.84
N LYS A 194 -3.08 -30.34 -28.63
CA LYS A 194 -2.06 -30.53 -29.67
C LYS A 194 -1.64 -31.98 -29.75
#